data_4658dcdca6907b9fc699e4640231a0a2
#
_entry.id   4658dcdca6907b9fc699e4640231a0a2
#
_cell.length_a   1.000
_cell.length_b   1.000
_cell.length_c   1.000
_cell.angle_alpha   90.00
_cell.angle_beta   90.00
_cell.angle_gamma   90.00
#
_symmetry.space_group_name_H-M   'P 1'
#
loop_
_entity.id
_entity.type
_entity.pdbx_description
1 polymer ?
#
loop_
_entity_poly.entity_id
_entity_poly.type
_entity_poly.pdbx_seq_one_letter_code
_entity_poly.pdbx_strand_id
1 'polypeptide(L)'
;MGVKHIHQGLLAISLLASLWLAGCQGSTTPMGTAAGNRNGVPQRVDIRGIINTSRYDQGQVVLEVEGTPSQYSRYDRAFVLVLPTTDVVDGNGNSISLSELQRGQNVAILLRSGGEGNMVGMGVARKVWVEEDN
;
A
#
# COMPACT_ATOMS: atom_id res chain seq x y z
N MET A 1 57.09 -37.53 48.85
CA MET A 1 57.77 -36.49 48.17
C MET A 1 56.96 -36.10 46.95
N GLY A 2 56.37 -34.96 46.97
CA GLY A 2 56.18 -34.12 45.82
C GLY A 2 54.85 -34.28 45.05
N VAL A 3 53.72 -34.08 45.70
CA VAL A 3 52.44 -33.85 44.98
C VAL A 3 52.06 -32.39 45.21
N LYS A 4 52.59 -31.49 44.44
CA LYS A 4 52.18 -30.09 44.36
C LYS A 4 52.43 -29.68 42.91
N HIS A 5 51.45 -29.62 42.13
CA HIS A 5 51.34 -28.77 40.90
C HIS A 5 50.25 -29.24 39.91
N ILE A 6 49.08 -29.66 40.41
CA ILE A 6 47.99 -30.03 39.51
C ILE A 6 46.73 -29.12 39.67
N HIS A 7 46.80 -28.03 40.41
CA HIS A 7 45.64 -27.19 40.67
C HIS A 7 45.68 -25.78 40.03
N GLN A 8 46.66 -25.46 39.18
CA GLN A 8 46.71 -24.16 38.56
C GLN A 8 46.35 -24.11 37.06
N GLY A 9 45.93 -25.24 36.51
CA GLY A 9 45.57 -25.28 35.06
C GLY A 9 44.07 -25.23 34.74
N LEU A 10 43.19 -25.29 35.75
CA LEU A 10 41.75 -25.45 35.51
C LEU A 10 40.92 -24.17 35.66
N LEU A 11 41.50 -23.09 36.07
CA LEU A 11 40.83 -21.79 36.27
C LEU A 11 40.95 -20.81 35.08
N ALA A 12 41.76 -21.16 34.07
CA ALA A 12 41.98 -20.28 32.93
C ALA A 12 41.06 -20.57 31.74
N ILE A 13 40.31 -21.67 31.74
CA ILE A 13 39.51 -22.08 30.60
C ILE A 13 38.05 -21.64 30.72
N SER A 14 37.59 -21.25 31.93
CA SER A 14 36.18 -20.87 32.15
C SER A 14 35.86 -19.38 31.84
N LEU A 15 36.84 -18.55 31.52
CA LEU A 15 36.64 -17.12 31.28
C LEU A 15 36.54 -16.78 29.78
N LEU A 16 36.76 -17.72 28.88
CA LEU A 16 36.71 -17.48 27.43
C LEU A 16 35.41 -17.94 26.78
N ALA A 17 34.49 -18.54 27.53
CA ALA A 17 33.21 -19.02 26.99
C ALA A 17 32.05 -18.00 27.08
N SER A 18 32.27 -16.87 27.75
CA SER A 18 31.21 -15.88 28.00
C SER A 18 31.19 -14.67 27.07
N LEU A 19 32.05 -14.63 26.06
CA LEU A 19 32.11 -13.48 25.12
C LEU A 19 31.47 -13.72 23.76
N TRP A 20 30.76 -14.82 23.54
CA TRP A 20 30.18 -15.15 22.25
C TRP A 20 28.68 -14.92 22.14
N LEU A 21 28.05 -14.27 23.12
CA LEU A 21 26.63 -13.95 23.12
C LEU A 21 26.32 -12.44 22.96
N ALA A 22 27.33 -11.62 22.70
CA ALA A 22 27.14 -10.22 22.33
C ALA A 22 27.23 -10.12 20.81
N GLY A 23 26.29 -10.68 20.12
CA GLY A 23 26.37 -10.59 18.70
C GLY A 23 25.01 -10.60 18.10
N CYS A 24 24.84 -9.71 17.21
CA CYS A 24 23.77 -9.62 16.24
C CYS A 24 22.37 -9.34 16.82
N GLN A 25 22.26 -8.26 17.53
CA GLN A 25 21.16 -7.38 17.20
C GLN A 25 21.52 -6.76 15.85
N GLY A 26 21.34 -7.53 14.79
CA GLY A 26 21.09 -6.98 13.51
C GLY A 26 19.85 -6.13 13.67
N SER A 27 20.01 -4.83 13.86
CA SER A 27 19.03 -3.87 13.50
C SER A 27 18.86 -4.00 11.98
N THR A 28 18.13 -5.02 11.57
CA THR A 28 17.31 -4.87 10.40
C THR A 28 16.36 -3.75 10.75
N THR A 29 16.79 -2.52 10.54
CA THR A 29 15.85 -1.49 10.15
C THR A 29 15.03 -2.18 9.05
N PRO A 30 13.75 -2.49 9.27
CA PRO A 30 12.90 -2.73 8.14
C PRO A 30 13.05 -1.45 7.36
N MET A 31 13.72 -1.52 6.22
CA MET A 31 13.51 -0.55 5.19
C MET A 31 12.00 -0.50 5.09
N GLY A 32 11.43 0.61 5.56
CA GLY A 32 9.99 0.77 5.59
C GLY A 32 9.47 0.66 4.16
N THR A 33 9.19 -0.55 3.76
CA THR A 33 7.93 -0.73 3.13
C THR A 33 7.00 -0.22 4.19
N ALA A 34 6.61 1.04 4.06
CA ALA A 34 5.42 1.50 4.67
C ALA A 34 4.43 0.37 4.41
N ALA A 35 4.19 -0.46 5.42
CA ALA A 35 3.00 -1.26 5.49
C ALA A 35 1.92 -0.19 5.62
N GLY A 36 1.70 0.51 4.49
CA GLY A 36 0.59 1.41 4.34
C GLY A 36 -0.57 0.57 4.77
N ASN A 37 -1.30 1.07 5.74
CA ASN A 37 -2.56 0.53 6.18
C ASN A 37 -3.20 -0.14 4.95
N ARG A 38 -3.36 -1.46 4.93
CA ARG A 38 -3.79 -2.19 3.73
C ARG A 38 -5.12 -1.67 3.19
N ASN A 39 -5.82 -0.89 3.98
CA ASN A 39 -7.06 -0.22 3.67
C ASN A 39 -6.87 1.27 3.33
N GLY A 40 -5.71 1.86 3.61
CA GLY A 40 -5.42 3.25 3.30
C GLY A 40 -5.23 3.49 1.81
N VAL A 41 -5.56 4.71 1.39
CA VAL A 41 -5.35 5.15 0.00
C VAL A 41 -3.85 5.20 -0.28
N PRO A 42 -3.35 4.52 -1.32
CA PRO A 42 -1.94 4.61 -1.67
C PRO A 42 -1.57 6.03 -2.07
N GLN A 43 -0.34 6.41 -1.79
CA GLN A 43 0.15 7.72 -2.21
C GLN A 43 0.16 7.84 -3.74
N ARG A 44 0.58 6.79 -4.45
CA ARG A 44 0.57 6.75 -5.92
C ARG A 44 -0.57 5.91 -6.43
N VAL A 45 -1.33 6.48 -7.34
CA VAL A 45 -2.46 5.86 -8.02
C VAL A 45 -2.43 6.16 -9.52
N ASP A 46 -3.24 5.47 -10.31
CA ASP A 46 -3.35 5.81 -11.73
C ASP A 46 -4.10 7.12 -11.91
N ILE A 47 -5.19 7.34 -11.19
CA ILE A 47 -5.84 8.65 -11.14
C ILE A 47 -6.36 8.96 -9.74
N ARG A 48 -6.20 10.22 -9.33
CA ARG A 48 -6.84 10.83 -8.16
C ARG A 48 -7.53 12.10 -8.57
N GLY A 49 -8.81 12.25 -8.27
CA GLY A 49 -9.58 13.41 -8.68
C GLY A 49 -11.04 13.29 -8.34
N ILE A 50 -11.86 14.09 -9.00
CA ILE A 50 -13.30 14.19 -8.79
C ILE A 50 -14.04 13.42 -9.86
N ILE A 51 -15.09 12.70 -9.48
CA ILE A 51 -16.01 12.06 -10.43
C ILE A 51 -16.84 13.15 -11.10
N ASN A 52 -16.62 13.37 -12.39
CA ASN A 52 -17.43 14.26 -13.22
C ASN A 52 -18.71 13.60 -13.70
N THR A 53 -18.62 12.35 -14.05
CA THR A 53 -19.74 11.55 -14.52
C THR A 53 -19.69 10.17 -13.89
N SER A 54 -20.84 9.72 -13.41
CA SER A 54 -21.05 8.34 -12.96
C SER A 54 -22.28 7.79 -13.65
N ARG A 55 -22.11 6.72 -14.40
CA ARG A 55 -23.20 6.03 -15.09
C ARG A 55 -23.26 4.58 -14.67
N TYR A 56 -24.29 4.24 -13.94
CA TYR A 56 -24.59 2.86 -13.56
C TYR A 56 -25.40 2.18 -14.66
N ASP A 57 -24.94 1.05 -15.13
CA ASP A 57 -25.63 0.24 -16.12
C ASP A 57 -25.34 -1.25 -15.90
N GLN A 58 -26.41 -2.05 -15.79
CA GLN A 58 -26.35 -3.52 -15.71
C GLN A 58 -25.36 -4.07 -14.68
N GLY A 59 -25.27 -3.44 -13.49
CA GLY A 59 -24.39 -3.90 -12.41
C GLY A 59 -22.94 -3.40 -12.50
N GLN A 60 -22.62 -2.58 -13.47
CA GLN A 60 -21.31 -1.93 -13.60
C GLN A 60 -21.44 -0.41 -13.61
N VAL A 61 -20.35 0.29 -13.35
CA VAL A 61 -20.32 1.75 -13.37
C VAL A 61 -19.23 2.22 -14.32
N VAL A 62 -19.56 3.18 -15.16
CA VAL A 62 -18.59 3.92 -15.94
C VAL A 62 -18.41 5.28 -15.29
N LEU A 63 -17.17 5.57 -14.89
CA LEU A 63 -16.78 6.85 -14.29
C LEU A 63 -15.97 7.66 -15.30
N GLU A 64 -16.22 8.95 -15.35
CA GLU A 64 -15.30 9.94 -15.85
C GLU A 64 -14.72 10.68 -14.64
N VAL A 65 -13.42 10.58 -14.46
CA VAL A 65 -12.72 11.20 -13.34
C VAL A 65 -11.78 12.26 -13.89
N GLU A 66 -11.85 13.45 -13.34
CA GLU A 66 -10.94 14.55 -13.62
C GLU A 66 -10.02 14.75 -12.42
N GLY A 67 -8.74 14.59 -12.66
CA GLY A 67 -7.71 14.69 -11.65
C GLY A 67 -7.00 16.02 -11.66
N THR A 68 -6.31 16.30 -10.56
CA THR A 68 -5.34 17.37 -10.52
C THR A 68 -3.98 16.80 -10.88
N PRO A 69 -3.27 17.35 -11.88
CA PRO A 69 -1.93 16.90 -12.23
C PRO A 69 -1.02 16.88 -11.01
N SER A 70 -0.42 15.74 -10.73
CA SER A 70 0.49 15.60 -9.60
C SER A 70 1.48 14.46 -9.84
N GLN A 71 2.58 14.48 -9.10
CA GLN A 71 3.54 13.37 -9.12
C GLN A 71 2.97 12.04 -8.57
N TYR A 72 1.78 12.08 -7.98
CA TYR A 72 1.11 10.94 -7.34
C TYR A 72 -0.07 10.40 -8.15
N SER A 73 -0.42 11.06 -9.26
CA SER A 73 -1.47 10.67 -10.18
C SER A 73 -0.88 10.57 -11.59
N ARG A 74 -1.07 9.42 -12.23
CA ARG A 74 -0.52 9.17 -13.56
C ARG A 74 -1.29 9.91 -14.64
N TYR A 75 -2.61 10.04 -14.49
CA TYR A 75 -3.50 10.66 -15.46
C TYR A 75 -4.17 11.88 -14.89
N ASP A 76 -4.42 12.86 -15.76
CA ASP A 76 -5.19 14.07 -15.44
C ASP A 76 -6.68 13.86 -15.65
N ARG A 77 -7.05 12.90 -16.50
CA ARG A 77 -8.42 12.45 -16.73
C ARG A 77 -8.40 10.95 -16.98
N ALA A 78 -9.46 10.26 -16.52
CA ALA A 78 -9.62 8.84 -16.83
C ALA A 78 -11.09 8.47 -17.04
N PHE A 79 -11.29 7.55 -17.98
CA PHE A 79 -12.54 6.83 -18.16
C PHE A 79 -12.37 5.43 -17.58
N VAL A 80 -13.11 5.15 -16.53
CA VAL A 80 -12.91 3.97 -15.70
C VAL A 80 -14.15 3.12 -15.67
N LEU A 81 -14.01 1.85 -16.05
CA LEU A 81 -15.04 0.85 -15.85
C LEU A 81 -14.86 0.19 -14.50
N VAL A 82 -15.87 0.29 -13.64
CA VAL A 82 -15.90 -0.35 -12.32
C VAL A 82 -16.87 -1.54 -12.39
N LEU A 83 -16.33 -2.72 -12.21
CA LEU A 83 -17.07 -3.99 -12.28
C LEU A 83 -17.59 -4.39 -10.90
N PRO A 84 -18.60 -5.28 -10.81
CA PRO A 84 -19.09 -5.82 -9.54
C PRO A 84 -18.02 -6.52 -8.70
N THR A 85 -16.94 -6.98 -9.34
CA THR A 85 -15.78 -7.62 -8.70
C THR A 85 -14.69 -6.64 -8.27
N THR A 86 -14.89 -5.34 -8.53
CA THR A 86 -13.94 -4.30 -8.12
C THR A 86 -14.10 -4.04 -6.63
N ASP A 87 -12.98 -3.95 -5.94
CA ASP A 87 -12.94 -3.55 -4.54
C ASP A 87 -13.14 -2.03 -4.44
N VAL A 88 -14.28 -1.61 -3.89
CA VAL A 88 -14.62 -0.20 -3.68
C VAL A 88 -14.76 0.04 -2.19
N VAL A 89 -13.99 0.99 -1.67
CA VAL A 89 -13.93 1.28 -0.23
C VAL A 89 -14.03 2.77 0.05
N ASP A 90 -14.52 3.11 1.23
CA ASP A 90 -14.48 4.47 1.78
C ASP A 90 -13.09 4.83 2.33
N GLY A 91 -12.94 6.06 2.86
CA GLY A 91 -11.70 6.53 3.47
C GLY A 91 -11.27 5.72 4.71
N ASN A 92 -12.20 5.01 5.34
CA ASN A 92 -11.95 4.14 6.49
C ASN A 92 -11.63 2.69 6.09
N GLY A 93 -11.75 2.37 4.81
CA GLY A 93 -11.51 1.04 4.28
C GLY A 93 -12.73 0.10 4.32
N ASN A 94 -13.92 0.62 4.59
CA ASN A 94 -15.15 -0.16 4.54
C ASN A 94 -15.61 -0.31 3.08
N SER A 95 -16.07 -1.50 2.72
CA SER A 95 -16.64 -1.73 1.39
C SER A 95 -17.94 -0.95 1.21
N ILE A 96 -18.05 -0.28 0.07
CA ILE A 96 -19.25 0.43 -0.34
C ILE A 96 -19.78 -0.11 -1.67
N SER A 97 -21.05 0.12 -1.93
CA SER A 97 -21.71 -0.34 -3.15
C SER A 97 -21.29 0.50 -4.36
N LEU A 98 -21.25 -0.12 -5.55
CA LEU A 98 -21.01 0.60 -6.81
C LEU A 98 -22.01 1.74 -7.05
N SER A 99 -23.26 1.57 -6.60
CA SER A 99 -24.31 2.59 -6.73
C SER A 99 -24.06 3.83 -5.87
N GLU A 100 -23.14 3.77 -4.93
CA GLU A 100 -22.73 4.90 -4.08
C GLU A 100 -21.64 5.78 -4.74
N LEU A 101 -21.10 5.32 -5.88
CA LEU A 101 -20.16 6.13 -6.66
C LEU A 101 -20.92 7.20 -7.44
N GLN A 102 -20.85 8.43 -6.94
CA GLN A 102 -21.64 9.55 -7.46
C GLN A 102 -20.75 10.69 -7.95
N ARG A 103 -21.33 11.50 -8.83
CA ARG A 103 -20.70 12.74 -9.28
C ARG A 103 -20.37 13.64 -8.08
N GLY A 104 -19.19 14.26 -8.11
CA GLY A 104 -18.70 15.20 -7.11
C GLY A 104 -17.86 14.56 -6.00
N GLN A 105 -17.82 13.23 -5.91
CA GLN A 105 -16.95 12.55 -4.93
C GLN A 105 -15.50 12.60 -5.36
N ASN A 106 -14.60 12.75 -4.38
CA ASN A 106 -13.18 12.57 -4.55
C ASN A 106 -12.84 11.08 -4.54
N VAL A 107 -12.04 10.64 -5.49
CA VAL A 107 -11.64 9.23 -5.63
C VAL A 107 -10.17 9.08 -5.95
N ALA A 108 -9.60 7.98 -5.48
CA ALA A 108 -8.31 7.47 -5.92
C ALA A 108 -8.51 6.10 -6.55
N ILE A 109 -7.95 5.87 -7.74
CA ILE A 109 -8.22 4.65 -8.51
C ILE A 109 -6.92 4.03 -9.00
N LEU A 110 -6.80 2.72 -8.79
CA LEU A 110 -5.84 1.88 -9.46
C LEU A 110 -6.53 1.12 -10.59
N LEU A 111 -5.94 1.16 -11.77
CA LEU A 111 -6.42 0.44 -12.94
C LEU A 111 -5.78 -0.95 -13.05
N ARG A 112 -6.46 -1.87 -13.70
CA ARG A 112 -5.90 -3.14 -14.12
C ARG A 112 -4.90 -2.86 -15.25
N SER A 113 -3.74 -3.49 -15.20
CA SER A 113 -2.68 -3.31 -16.22
C SER A 113 -2.17 -1.86 -16.39
N GLY A 114 -2.36 -1.00 -15.38
CA GLY A 114 -1.87 0.37 -15.39
C GLY A 114 -2.61 1.32 -16.34
N GLY A 115 -3.72 0.88 -16.94
CA GLY A 115 -4.52 1.66 -17.88
C GLY A 115 -3.84 1.91 -19.23
N GLU A 116 -4.56 2.52 -20.14
CA GLU A 116 -4.10 2.92 -21.47
C GLU A 116 -4.16 4.45 -21.63
N GLY A 117 -3.34 4.99 -22.52
CA GLY A 117 -3.25 6.42 -22.79
C GLY A 117 -2.05 7.09 -22.11
N ASN A 118 -1.75 8.31 -22.54
CA ASN A 118 -0.62 9.09 -22.02
C ASN A 118 -1.06 10.15 -21.01
N MET A 119 -2.05 10.97 -21.35
CA MET A 119 -2.61 12.03 -20.49
C MET A 119 -4.03 11.67 -20.01
N VAL A 120 -4.78 10.96 -20.85
CA VAL A 120 -6.10 10.45 -20.53
C VAL A 120 -6.02 8.95 -20.33
N GLY A 121 -6.32 8.48 -19.14
CA GLY A 121 -6.35 7.06 -18.81
C GLY A 121 -7.66 6.42 -19.26
N MET A 122 -7.59 5.19 -19.76
CA MET A 122 -8.75 4.33 -19.98
C MET A 122 -8.46 2.95 -19.42
N GLY A 123 -9.41 2.39 -18.68
CA GLY A 123 -9.19 1.06 -18.14
C GLY A 123 -10.26 0.58 -17.18
N VAL A 124 -10.08 -0.64 -16.72
CA VAL A 124 -10.92 -1.28 -15.71
C VAL A 124 -10.32 -1.03 -14.34
N ALA A 125 -11.11 -0.58 -13.39
CA ALA A 125 -10.66 -0.39 -12.03
C ALA A 125 -10.26 -1.73 -11.39
N ARG A 126 -9.12 -1.75 -10.73
CA ARG A 126 -8.71 -2.81 -9.81
C ARG A 126 -9.22 -2.53 -8.41
N LYS A 127 -9.10 -1.28 -7.97
CA LYS A 127 -9.57 -0.79 -6.68
C LYS A 127 -9.90 0.69 -6.76
N VAL A 128 -10.95 1.07 -6.04
CA VAL A 128 -11.41 2.45 -5.91
C VAL A 128 -11.49 2.80 -4.43
N TRP A 129 -10.94 3.92 -4.05
CA TRP A 129 -11.12 4.55 -2.74
C TRP A 129 -11.94 5.82 -2.93
N VAL A 130 -13.02 5.96 -2.18
CA VAL A 130 -13.74 7.23 -2.06
C VAL A 130 -13.11 8.01 -0.92
N GLU A 131 -12.52 9.15 -1.23
CA GLU A 131 -11.84 10.01 -0.26
C GLU A 131 -12.86 11.02 0.32
N GLU A 132 -12.78 11.27 1.62
CA GLU A 132 -13.60 12.30 2.25
C GLU A 132 -13.06 13.68 1.88
N ASP A 133 -13.95 14.64 1.71
CA ASP A 133 -13.60 16.05 1.53
C ASP A 133 -12.98 16.56 2.84
N ASN A 134 -11.71 16.97 2.78
CA ASN A 134 -11.02 17.63 3.89
C ASN A 134 -11.28 19.13 3.87
#